data_86e28569cd9ab804ad915429bc95c93b
#
_entry.id   86e28569cd9ab804ad915429bc95c93b
#
_cell.length_a   1.000
_cell.length_b   1.000
_cell.length_c   1.000
_cell.angle_alpha   90.00
_cell.angle_beta   90.00
_cell.angle_gamma   90.00
#
_symmetry.space_group_name_H-M   'P 1'
#
loop_
_entity.id
_entity.type
_entity.pdbx_description
1 polymer ?
#
loop_
_entity_poly.entity_id
_entity_poly.type
_entity_poly.pdbx_seq_one_letter_code
_entity_poly.pdbx_strand_id
1 'polypeptide(L)'
;GDGSNLTGVAMSIAPISYNPDVNDSIVSQGTGIGITFTELIKAGSGNVTLSIATNAGAAGTTVENFGVGSSVTINQNRITIDTTADLTEGETYHLSYPSGSFTNTGGDVSYVGTAYTFGAVKYAFELWAWGVNYYGQLGLNSRLTPSNSGYSSPVQLPGTTWNKVAGGWNHNIATKTDGTLWGLGGENYVGELGQNNRINYSSPVQIPGSWSSVGTGYYLSRAIKTNGTLWSWGYNVYGSVGVNNEIKYSSPVQIPGTTWADTVPFYGKWASAATKTDGTLWVWGENQYAALGQNNRTNYSSPVQIPGTTWGTDLEHKVAGGGVQGSHAAWIKTDGTLWVWGSGGNGQLCQNNVVSYSSPVQVPGTTWKSTMSMSYAGAATKTDGTLWTFGQNEYGQLGDNSRTQRSSPIQIPGTTWDICSSSGKNSIKVTKTDGTLWSWGDNSKGELAHNNQVKYSSPVQVPGNWSLNGISATGPNDPFTFAKRRV
;
A
#
# COMPACT_ATOMS: atom_id res chain seq x y z
N GLY A 1 41.37 -7.84 -42.98
CA GLY A 1 41.65 -6.96 -41.87
C GLY A 1 40.89 -7.50 -40.68
N ASP A 2 41.56 -7.95 -39.89
CA ASP A 2 41.82 -8.14 -38.48
C ASP A 2 40.62 -7.86 -37.54
N GLY A 3 39.93 -8.93 -37.17
CA GLY A 3 38.88 -8.99 -36.17
C GLY A 3 39.41 -9.37 -34.79
N SER A 4 40.46 -8.71 -34.31
CA SER A 4 41.03 -8.96 -32.99
C SER A 4 40.74 -7.81 -32.06
N ASN A 5 40.18 -8.18 -30.89
CA ASN A 5 40.11 -7.43 -29.63
C ASN A 5 38.98 -6.40 -29.47
N LEU A 6 37.74 -6.90 -29.35
CA LEU A 6 36.89 -6.44 -28.28
C LEU A 6 37.13 -7.37 -27.06
N THR A 7 38.27 -7.22 -26.42
CA THR A 7 38.48 -7.76 -25.07
C THR A 7 37.54 -7.03 -24.14
N GLY A 8 36.67 -7.81 -23.51
CA GLY A 8 35.54 -7.38 -22.75
C GLY A 8 35.88 -6.25 -21.80
N VAL A 9 35.07 -5.20 -21.87
CA VAL A 9 34.80 -4.39 -20.71
C VAL A 9 34.17 -5.36 -19.71
N ALA A 10 34.94 -5.75 -18.69
CA ALA A 10 34.40 -6.50 -17.56
C ALA A 10 33.28 -5.64 -16.98
N MET A 11 32.02 -5.98 -17.29
CA MET A 11 30.89 -5.36 -16.66
C MET A 11 31.00 -5.71 -15.17
N SER A 12 31.35 -4.74 -14.34
CA SER A 12 31.35 -4.95 -12.90
C SER A 12 29.93 -4.84 -12.41
N ILE A 13 29.43 -5.87 -11.74
CA ILE A 13 28.18 -5.81 -11.02
C ILE A 13 28.36 -4.81 -9.88
N ALA A 14 27.64 -3.70 -9.92
CA ALA A 14 27.74 -2.64 -8.92
C ALA A 14 26.37 -2.33 -8.34
N PRO A 15 26.25 -1.92 -7.06
CA PRO A 15 25.02 -1.38 -6.53
C PRO A 15 24.67 -0.06 -7.22
N ILE A 16 23.38 0.12 -7.50
CA ILE A 16 22.82 1.37 -8.03
C ILE A 16 21.91 2.06 -7.03
N SER A 17 21.40 1.33 -6.05
CA SER A 17 20.62 1.90 -4.95
C SER A 17 20.65 1.01 -3.72
N TYR A 18 20.42 1.63 -2.59
CA TYR A 18 20.30 0.99 -1.27
C TYR A 18 18.94 1.33 -0.67
N ASN A 19 18.42 0.46 0.20
CA ASN A 19 17.26 0.73 1.04
C ASN A 19 17.57 0.24 2.45
N PRO A 20 17.76 1.11 3.42
CA PRO A 20 17.81 2.58 3.31
C PRO A 20 19.01 3.07 2.49
N ASP A 21 18.95 4.31 1.99
CA ASP A 21 20.05 4.92 1.24
C ASP A 21 21.32 5.08 2.10
N VAL A 22 22.47 5.18 1.42
CA VAL A 22 23.77 5.39 2.09
C VAL A 22 23.70 6.65 2.95
N ASN A 23 24.07 6.50 4.24
CA ASN A 23 23.96 7.53 5.26
C ASN A 23 22.53 8.03 5.53
N ASP A 24 21.52 7.32 5.07
CA ASP A 24 20.15 7.63 5.47
C ASP A 24 19.99 7.35 6.97
N SER A 25 19.29 8.25 7.65
CA SER A 25 18.98 8.12 9.07
C SER A 25 17.63 7.44 9.32
N ILE A 26 17.12 6.67 8.34
CA ILE A 26 15.72 6.23 8.34
C ILE A 26 15.61 4.72 8.10
N VAL A 27 15.54 3.95 9.18
CA VAL A 27 15.01 2.59 9.11
C VAL A 27 13.87 2.46 10.12
N SER A 28 12.65 2.39 9.64
CA SER A 28 11.54 1.91 10.46
C SER A 28 11.70 0.39 10.66
N GLN A 29 11.41 -0.09 11.87
CA GLN A 29 11.30 -1.52 12.17
C GLN A 29 10.53 -2.26 11.07
N GLY A 30 11.05 -3.40 10.59
CA GLY A 30 10.39 -4.25 9.58
C GLY A 30 10.52 -3.76 8.14
N THR A 31 11.34 -2.77 7.85
CA THR A 31 11.72 -2.47 6.46
C THR A 31 12.90 -3.36 6.09
N GLY A 32 12.71 -4.31 5.16
CA GLY A 32 13.79 -5.13 4.65
C GLY A 32 14.95 -4.26 4.13
N ILE A 33 16.17 -4.54 4.57
CA ILE A 33 17.36 -3.87 4.06
C ILE A 33 17.58 -4.37 2.63
N GLY A 34 17.62 -3.48 1.65
CA GLY A 34 17.70 -3.84 0.24
C GLY A 34 18.92 -3.24 -0.47
N ILE A 35 19.47 -4.00 -1.41
CA ILE A 35 20.50 -3.50 -2.35
C ILE A 35 20.05 -3.86 -3.76
N THR A 36 20.04 -2.89 -4.66
CA THR A 36 19.75 -3.09 -6.08
C THR A 36 21.05 -2.96 -6.89
N PHE A 37 21.29 -3.88 -7.79
CA PHE A 37 22.49 -3.97 -8.62
C PHE A 37 22.21 -3.54 -10.05
N THR A 38 23.26 -3.29 -10.82
CA THR A 38 23.18 -2.93 -12.24
C THR A 38 22.67 -4.08 -13.13
N GLU A 39 22.85 -5.33 -12.70
CA GLU A 39 22.55 -6.53 -13.48
C GLU A 39 21.79 -7.56 -12.65
N LEU A 40 21.22 -8.56 -13.33
CA LEU A 40 20.62 -9.73 -12.69
C LEU A 40 21.67 -10.51 -11.90
N ILE A 41 21.35 -10.83 -10.66
CA ILE A 41 22.25 -11.52 -9.74
C ILE A 41 21.70 -12.87 -9.31
N LYS A 42 22.61 -13.74 -8.86
CA LYS A 42 22.29 -14.98 -8.14
C LYS A 42 23.12 -15.09 -6.87
N ALA A 43 22.69 -15.97 -5.97
CA ALA A 43 23.42 -16.30 -4.76
C ALA A 43 24.78 -16.91 -5.10
N GLY A 44 25.81 -16.37 -4.49
CA GLY A 44 27.15 -16.97 -4.39
C GLY A 44 27.30 -17.68 -3.06
N SER A 45 28.34 -17.34 -2.27
CA SER A 45 28.62 -17.95 -0.97
C SER A 45 28.98 -16.91 0.08
N GLY A 46 28.87 -17.29 1.36
CA GLY A 46 29.20 -16.44 2.49
C GLY A 46 27.98 -15.81 3.18
N ASN A 47 28.22 -14.81 3.98
CA ASN A 47 27.20 -14.10 4.73
C ASN A 47 27.19 -12.62 4.38
N VAL A 48 26.01 -12.01 4.35
CA VAL A 48 25.85 -10.57 4.54
C VAL A 48 25.84 -10.30 6.04
N THR A 49 26.70 -9.40 6.50
CA THR A 49 26.87 -9.10 7.92
C THR A 49 26.37 -7.71 8.24
N LEU A 50 25.44 -7.62 9.20
CA LEU A 50 24.98 -6.38 9.80
C LEU A 50 25.74 -6.17 11.12
N SER A 51 26.35 -5.01 11.29
CA SER A 51 27.09 -4.62 12.48
C SER A 51 26.67 -3.24 12.97
N ILE A 52 26.82 -2.93 14.26
CA ILE A 52 26.79 -1.54 14.70
C ILE A 52 28.05 -0.88 14.14
N ALA A 53 27.88 0.30 13.51
CA ALA A 53 29.01 1.02 12.94
C ALA A 53 29.84 1.68 14.06
N THR A 54 31.16 1.75 13.86
CA THR A 54 32.03 2.59 14.70
C THR A 54 31.84 4.06 14.38
N ASN A 55 32.32 4.97 15.22
CA ASN A 55 32.25 6.42 14.98
C ASN A 55 32.91 6.86 13.66
N ALA A 56 33.78 6.03 13.09
CA ALA A 56 34.40 6.24 11.77
C ALA A 56 33.61 5.59 10.61
N GLY A 57 32.45 4.99 10.89
CA GLY A 57 31.61 4.33 9.87
C GLY A 57 32.09 2.94 9.45
N ALA A 58 33.09 2.36 10.11
CA ALA A 58 33.54 0.99 9.87
C ALA A 58 32.67 -0.02 10.65
N ALA A 59 32.79 -1.31 10.29
CA ALA A 59 32.10 -2.38 11.01
C ALA A 59 32.58 -2.47 12.45
N GLY A 60 31.69 -2.43 13.41
CA GLY A 60 31.90 -2.64 14.83
C GLY A 60 31.35 -3.99 15.29
N THR A 61 30.53 -3.99 16.36
CA THR A 61 29.94 -5.21 16.91
C THR A 61 28.94 -5.81 15.93
N THR A 62 29.10 -7.08 15.56
CA THR A 62 28.16 -7.80 14.71
C THR A 62 26.82 -7.96 15.41
N VAL A 63 25.77 -7.59 14.72
CA VAL A 63 24.37 -7.73 15.15
C VAL A 63 23.80 -9.04 14.64
N GLU A 64 23.93 -9.29 13.32
CA GLU A 64 23.36 -10.48 12.68
C GLU A 64 24.14 -10.84 11.40
N ASN A 65 24.16 -12.14 11.09
CA ASN A 65 24.72 -12.67 9.86
C ASN A 65 23.62 -13.37 9.06
N PHE A 66 23.50 -13.01 7.78
CA PHE A 66 22.50 -13.56 6.85
C PHE A 66 23.21 -14.44 5.82
N GLY A 67 22.94 -15.74 5.84
CA GLY A 67 23.48 -16.68 4.84
C GLY A 67 22.99 -16.35 3.45
N VAL A 68 23.91 -16.13 2.51
CA VAL A 68 23.56 -15.94 1.11
C VAL A 68 22.97 -17.23 0.57
N GLY A 69 21.75 -17.19 0.03
CA GLY A 69 21.02 -18.39 -0.43
C GLY A 69 20.12 -19.06 0.62
N SER A 70 20.11 -18.59 1.89
CA SER A 70 19.22 -19.09 2.94
C SER A 70 18.42 -18.00 3.65
N SER A 71 19.06 -16.87 3.97
CA SER A 71 18.45 -15.76 4.71
C SER A 71 18.45 -14.43 3.95
N VAL A 72 19.01 -14.42 2.74
CA VAL A 72 18.99 -13.28 1.82
C VAL A 72 18.04 -13.62 0.69
N THR A 73 16.96 -12.85 0.54
CA THR A 73 16.05 -12.96 -0.59
C THR A 73 16.64 -12.29 -1.80
N ILE A 74 16.73 -13.00 -2.94
CA ILE A 74 17.19 -12.46 -4.22
C ILE A 74 16.02 -12.42 -5.18
N ASN A 75 15.73 -11.24 -5.70
CA ASN A 75 14.74 -11.04 -6.75
C ASN A 75 15.35 -10.24 -7.89
N GLN A 76 15.64 -10.90 -9.01
CA GLN A 76 16.28 -10.32 -10.19
C GLN A 76 17.65 -9.67 -9.87
N ASN A 77 17.71 -8.34 -9.82
CA ASN A 77 18.91 -7.55 -9.53
C ASN A 77 18.88 -6.94 -8.12
N ARG A 78 17.97 -7.38 -7.26
CA ARG A 78 17.79 -6.86 -5.89
C ARG A 78 17.95 -7.97 -4.86
N ILE A 79 18.65 -7.67 -3.78
CA ILE A 79 18.60 -8.45 -2.55
C ILE A 79 17.75 -7.74 -1.51
N THR A 80 17.13 -8.53 -0.63
CA THR A 80 16.45 -8.05 0.56
C THR A 80 16.84 -8.92 1.75
N ILE A 81 17.09 -8.26 2.88
CA ILE A 81 17.49 -8.87 4.15
C ILE A 81 16.49 -8.41 5.20
N ASP A 82 15.88 -9.36 5.90
CA ASP A 82 14.97 -9.07 7.01
C ASP A 82 15.68 -9.45 8.33
N THR A 83 15.85 -8.48 9.22
CA THR A 83 16.46 -8.71 10.53
C THR A 83 15.54 -9.50 11.44
N THR A 84 16.08 -10.45 12.19
CA THR A 84 15.29 -11.26 13.15
C THR A 84 14.91 -10.48 14.41
N ALA A 85 15.64 -9.40 14.71
CA ALA A 85 15.36 -8.48 15.79
C ALA A 85 15.24 -7.05 15.28
N ASP A 86 14.54 -6.24 16.04
CA ASP A 86 14.42 -4.81 15.76
C ASP A 86 15.76 -4.11 15.90
N LEU A 87 16.05 -3.20 14.99
CA LEU A 87 17.23 -2.35 15.06
C LEU A 87 17.11 -1.36 16.23
N THR A 88 18.21 -1.15 16.96
CA THR A 88 18.22 -0.24 18.11
C THR A 88 18.21 1.21 17.63
N GLU A 89 17.27 1.98 18.17
CA GLU A 89 17.12 3.40 17.87
C GLU A 89 18.38 4.20 18.27
N GLY A 90 18.78 5.10 17.38
CA GLY A 90 19.95 5.96 17.59
C GLY A 90 21.28 5.34 17.20
N GLU A 91 21.30 4.03 16.91
CA GLU A 91 22.50 3.36 16.43
C GLU A 91 22.69 3.59 14.92
N THR A 92 23.94 3.64 14.50
CA THR A 92 24.35 3.58 13.09
C THR A 92 24.77 2.16 12.77
N TYR A 93 24.24 1.61 11.69
CA TYR A 93 24.53 0.27 11.24
C TYR A 93 25.45 0.27 10.02
N HIS A 94 26.25 -0.77 9.92
CA HIS A 94 27.17 -1.03 8.81
C HIS A 94 26.81 -2.38 8.21
N LEU A 95 26.44 -2.39 6.93
CA LEU A 95 26.18 -3.61 6.17
C LEU A 95 27.39 -3.93 5.31
N SER A 96 27.88 -5.17 5.39
CA SER A 96 28.99 -5.66 4.58
C SER A 96 28.74 -7.06 4.05
N TYR A 97 29.38 -7.40 2.95
CA TYR A 97 29.35 -8.74 2.37
C TYR A 97 30.69 -9.01 1.67
N PRO A 98 31.23 -10.26 1.75
CA PRO A 98 32.50 -10.61 1.14
C PRO A 98 32.38 -10.71 -0.39
N SER A 99 33.53 -10.68 -1.06
CA SER A 99 33.60 -11.00 -2.49
C SER A 99 33.04 -12.39 -2.78
N GLY A 100 32.25 -12.52 -3.82
CA GLY A 100 31.61 -13.78 -4.21
C GLY A 100 30.28 -14.07 -3.49
N SER A 101 29.78 -13.16 -2.62
CA SER A 101 28.43 -13.28 -2.04
C SER A 101 27.34 -13.23 -3.11
N PHE A 102 27.56 -12.44 -4.14
CA PHE A 102 26.66 -12.30 -5.30
C PHE A 102 27.45 -12.41 -6.57
N THR A 103 26.87 -13.06 -7.57
CA THR A 103 27.46 -13.23 -8.91
C THR A 103 26.43 -12.86 -9.97
N ASN A 104 26.87 -12.58 -11.19
CA ASN A 104 25.97 -12.51 -12.33
C ASN A 104 25.31 -13.87 -12.60
N THR A 105 24.31 -13.91 -13.45
CA THR A 105 23.57 -15.15 -13.78
C THR A 105 24.47 -16.23 -14.42
N GLY A 106 25.56 -15.86 -15.10
CA GLY A 106 26.59 -16.76 -15.62
C GLY A 106 27.45 -17.39 -14.52
N GLY A 107 27.64 -16.69 -13.41
CA GLY A 107 28.49 -17.13 -12.30
C GLY A 107 29.98 -16.86 -12.50
N ASP A 108 30.35 -16.15 -13.55
CA ASP A 108 31.72 -15.84 -13.98
C ASP A 108 32.19 -14.46 -13.45
N VAL A 109 31.26 -13.59 -13.07
CA VAL A 109 31.56 -12.28 -12.47
C VAL A 109 31.04 -12.25 -11.03
N SER A 110 31.97 -12.05 -10.09
CA SER A 110 31.68 -11.86 -8.67
C SER A 110 31.65 -10.38 -8.32
N TYR A 111 30.69 -9.98 -7.50
CA TYR A 111 30.62 -8.64 -6.97
C TYR A 111 31.48 -8.50 -5.70
N VAL A 112 32.33 -7.48 -5.67
CA VAL A 112 33.04 -7.03 -4.47
C VAL A 112 32.41 -5.72 -4.04
N GLY A 113 31.50 -5.78 -3.06
CA GLY A 113 30.73 -4.62 -2.66
C GLY A 113 31.49 -3.63 -1.81
N THR A 114 31.08 -2.39 -1.88
CA THR A 114 31.40 -1.38 -0.86
C THR A 114 30.41 -1.53 0.26
N ALA A 115 30.87 -1.72 1.48
CA ALA A 115 30.03 -1.65 2.65
C ALA A 115 29.39 -0.26 2.76
N TYR A 116 28.17 -0.18 3.26
CA TYR A 116 27.52 1.10 3.50
C TYR A 116 26.95 1.21 4.91
N THR A 117 26.74 2.43 5.38
CA THR A 117 26.17 2.73 6.69
C THR A 117 24.81 3.39 6.55
N PHE A 118 23.96 3.14 7.55
CA PHE A 118 22.68 3.80 7.71
C PHE A 118 22.34 3.90 9.21
N GLY A 119 21.50 4.88 9.59
CA GLY A 119 21.05 5.06 10.96
C GLY A 119 19.70 4.37 11.22
N ALA A 120 19.52 3.76 12.38
CA ALA A 120 18.21 3.36 12.87
C ALA A 120 17.58 4.52 13.65
N VAL A 121 16.57 5.13 13.08
CA VAL A 121 15.79 6.16 13.76
C VAL A 121 14.36 5.67 13.91
N LYS A 122 13.89 5.65 15.13
CA LYS A 122 12.47 5.45 15.39
C LYS A 122 11.75 6.77 15.13
N TYR A 123 11.26 6.94 13.94
CA TYR A 123 10.35 8.06 13.73
C TYR A 123 9.08 7.88 14.56
N ALA A 124 8.85 8.83 15.43
CA ALA A 124 7.51 9.08 15.88
C ALA A 124 6.69 9.60 14.69
N PHE A 125 5.73 8.85 14.25
CA PHE A 125 4.81 9.31 13.23
C PHE A 125 3.56 9.89 13.89
N GLU A 126 3.30 11.14 13.61
CA GLU A 126 2.00 11.74 13.88
C GLU A 126 1.01 11.28 12.82
N LEU A 127 -0.19 10.92 13.24
CA LEU A 127 -1.31 10.69 12.33
C LEU A 127 -2.12 11.96 12.19
N TRP A 128 -2.27 12.43 10.97
CA TRP A 128 -3.05 13.61 10.63
C TRP A 128 -4.27 13.21 9.81
N ALA A 129 -5.40 13.90 10.03
CA ALA A 129 -6.66 13.63 9.35
C ALA A 129 -7.31 14.93 8.87
N TRP A 130 -8.03 14.85 7.75
CA TRP A 130 -8.83 15.94 7.19
C TRP A 130 -9.97 15.42 6.33
N GLY A 131 -10.84 16.31 5.85
CA GLY A 131 -12.07 15.97 5.16
C GLY A 131 -13.25 15.86 6.11
N VAL A 132 -14.26 15.09 5.74
CA VAL A 132 -15.52 14.97 6.48
C VAL A 132 -15.34 14.37 7.87
N ASN A 133 -16.05 14.93 8.86
CA ASN A 133 -16.09 14.45 10.26
C ASN A 133 -17.51 14.43 10.84
N TYR A 134 -18.52 14.21 10.03
CA TYR A 134 -19.92 14.26 10.44
C TYR A 134 -20.27 13.20 11.50
N TYR A 135 -19.71 12.02 11.39
CA TYR A 135 -19.91 10.91 12.34
C TYR A 135 -18.81 10.79 13.39
N GLY A 136 -17.79 11.67 13.39
CA GLY A 136 -16.61 11.56 14.25
C GLY A 136 -15.54 10.61 13.68
N GLN A 137 -15.60 10.30 12.39
CA GLN A 137 -14.71 9.33 11.72
C GLN A 137 -13.25 9.73 11.75
N LEU A 138 -12.91 10.99 11.95
CA LEU A 138 -11.52 11.44 12.11
C LEU A 138 -10.90 11.11 13.48
N GLY A 139 -11.69 10.63 14.45
CA GLY A 139 -11.19 10.25 15.78
C GLY A 139 -10.72 11.43 16.66
N LEU A 140 -11.20 12.62 16.38
CA LEU A 140 -10.77 13.88 17.01
C LEU A 140 -11.58 14.24 18.25
N ASN A 141 -12.33 13.30 18.85
CA ASN A 141 -13.26 13.52 19.96
C ASN A 141 -14.29 14.62 19.67
N SER A 142 -14.63 14.80 18.41
CA SER A 142 -15.57 15.82 17.94
C SER A 142 -16.39 15.29 16.77
N ARG A 143 -17.53 15.92 16.56
CA ARG A 143 -18.37 15.75 15.36
C ARG A 143 -18.66 17.13 14.81
N LEU A 144 -18.61 17.29 13.50
CA LEU A 144 -18.98 18.53 12.85
C LEU A 144 -20.46 18.52 12.47
N THR A 145 -21.07 19.70 12.47
CA THR A 145 -22.46 19.84 12.05
C THR A 145 -22.59 19.74 10.53
N PRO A 146 -23.78 19.43 9.97
CA PRO A 146 -23.98 19.32 8.53
C PRO A 146 -23.57 20.56 7.72
N SER A 147 -23.63 21.75 8.33
CA SER A 147 -23.23 23.02 7.69
C SER A 147 -21.73 23.27 7.66
N ASN A 148 -20.96 22.57 8.53
CA ASN A 148 -19.51 22.58 8.57
C ASN A 148 -18.98 21.15 8.77
N SER A 149 -19.11 20.32 7.75
CA SER A 149 -18.96 18.88 7.85
C SER A 149 -17.53 18.38 7.68
N GLY A 150 -16.56 19.24 7.39
CA GLY A 150 -15.18 18.80 7.06
C GLY A 150 -14.08 19.77 7.51
N TYR A 151 -12.90 19.21 7.68
CA TYR A 151 -11.65 19.96 7.84
C TYR A 151 -10.95 20.08 6.49
N SER A 152 -10.73 21.30 6.02
CA SER A 152 -10.01 21.60 4.76
C SER A 152 -8.50 21.69 4.94
N SER A 153 -8.02 21.54 6.18
CA SER A 153 -6.59 21.48 6.56
C SER A 153 -6.35 20.25 7.41
N PRO A 154 -5.16 19.64 7.36
CA PRO A 154 -4.81 18.54 8.24
C PRO A 154 -4.91 18.91 9.72
N VAL A 155 -5.47 17.99 10.54
CA VAL A 155 -5.57 18.08 12.00
C VAL A 155 -4.90 16.84 12.58
N GLN A 156 -4.04 17.01 13.59
CA GLN A 156 -3.31 15.91 14.22
C GLN A 156 -4.22 15.09 15.15
N LEU A 157 -4.16 13.76 15.03
CA LEU A 157 -4.71 12.86 16.03
C LEU A 157 -3.75 12.76 17.23
N PRO A 158 -4.26 12.69 18.45
CA PRO A 158 -3.41 12.49 19.61
C PRO A 158 -2.60 11.18 19.56
N GLY A 159 -1.31 11.26 19.90
CA GLY A 159 -0.38 10.13 19.95
C GLY A 159 0.54 10.03 18.75
N THR A 160 1.69 9.39 18.95
CA THR A 160 2.79 9.29 17.98
C THR A 160 3.16 7.86 17.62
N THR A 161 2.38 6.87 18.07
CA THR A 161 2.64 5.43 17.86
C THR A 161 1.74 4.80 16.81
N TRP A 162 1.01 5.59 16.02
CA TRP A 162 0.16 5.08 14.96
C TRP A 162 0.99 4.45 13.83
N ASN A 163 0.62 3.21 13.44
CA ASN A 163 1.35 2.44 12.42
C ASN A 163 0.60 2.37 11.10
N LYS A 164 -0.41 1.51 10.97
CA LYS A 164 -1.21 1.37 9.75
C LYS A 164 -2.62 1.90 9.99
N VAL A 165 -3.20 2.55 9.00
CA VAL A 165 -4.57 3.05 9.05
C VAL A 165 -5.33 2.63 7.80
N ALA A 166 -6.58 2.24 7.99
CA ALA A 166 -7.51 1.95 6.90
C ALA A 166 -8.85 2.66 7.15
N GLY A 167 -9.35 3.26 6.09
CA GLY A 167 -10.62 3.98 6.14
C GLY A 167 -11.72 3.25 5.39
N GLY A 168 -12.89 3.09 6.01
CA GLY A 168 -14.15 2.63 5.42
C GLY A 168 -15.02 3.78 4.92
N TRP A 169 -16.33 3.57 4.83
CA TRP A 169 -17.22 4.67 4.43
C TRP A 169 -17.24 5.79 5.49
N ASN A 170 -17.66 5.48 6.70
CA ASN A 170 -17.80 6.44 7.78
C ASN A 170 -17.12 5.95 9.08
N HIS A 171 -16.22 4.98 8.98
CA HIS A 171 -15.47 4.42 10.10
C HIS A 171 -14.02 4.17 9.71
N ASN A 172 -13.14 4.12 10.70
CA ASN A 172 -11.73 3.88 10.48
C ASN A 172 -11.16 2.97 11.54
N ILE A 173 -10.17 2.18 11.15
CA ILE A 173 -9.38 1.36 12.06
C ILE A 173 -7.90 1.60 11.84
N ALA A 174 -7.11 1.51 12.90
CA ALA A 174 -5.67 1.68 12.84
C ALA A 174 -4.94 0.78 13.83
N THR A 175 -3.74 0.35 13.48
CA THR A 175 -2.82 -0.28 14.42
C THR A 175 -1.85 0.75 14.98
N LYS A 176 -1.31 0.43 16.17
CA LYS A 176 -0.15 1.11 16.74
C LYS A 176 1.10 0.23 16.60
N THR A 177 2.27 0.83 16.82
CA THR A 177 3.58 0.13 16.78
C THR A 177 3.71 -0.96 17.84
N ASP A 178 2.92 -0.90 18.93
CA ASP A 178 2.83 -1.92 19.97
C ASP A 178 1.94 -3.12 19.59
N GLY A 179 1.43 -3.15 18.35
CA GLY A 179 0.53 -4.20 17.86
C GLY A 179 -0.91 -4.08 18.31
N THR A 180 -1.31 -3.01 19.00
CA THR A 180 -2.72 -2.79 19.37
C THR A 180 -3.54 -2.29 18.17
N LEU A 181 -4.81 -2.70 18.10
CA LEU A 181 -5.78 -2.28 17.09
C LEU A 181 -6.83 -1.35 17.70
N TRP A 182 -7.17 -0.29 16.98
CA TRP A 182 -8.10 0.74 17.42
C TRP A 182 -9.12 1.04 16.32
N GLY A 183 -10.40 1.14 16.69
CA GLY A 183 -11.39 1.85 15.92
C GLY A 183 -11.20 3.34 16.18
N LEU A 184 -10.88 4.13 15.16
CA LEU A 184 -10.57 5.55 15.35
C LEU A 184 -11.80 6.42 15.61
N GLY A 185 -12.98 5.91 15.26
CA GLY A 185 -14.27 6.59 15.42
C GLY A 185 -15.14 6.46 14.18
N GLY A 186 -16.29 7.11 14.21
CA GLY A 186 -17.24 7.14 13.13
C GLY A 186 -18.50 6.33 13.40
N GLU A 187 -19.18 6.00 12.30
CA GLU A 187 -20.38 5.20 12.31
C GLU A 187 -20.09 3.75 12.71
N ASN A 188 -20.95 3.17 13.53
CA ASN A 188 -20.87 1.77 13.98
C ASN A 188 -22.24 1.07 13.81
N TYR A 189 -22.92 1.38 12.73
CA TYR A 189 -24.31 0.99 12.48
C TYR A 189 -24.52 -0.53 12.42
N VAL A 190 -23.54 -1.27 11.97
CA VAL A 190 -23.56 -2.74 11.91
C VAL A 190 -22.41 -3.40 12.67
N GLY A 191 -21.69 -2.64 13.50
CA GLY A 191 -20.60 -3.13 14.33
C GLY A 191 -19.22 -2.97 13.69
N GLU A 192 -19.03 -2.04 12.76
CA GLU A 192 -17.80 -1.81 12.00
C GLU A 192 -16.57 -1.53 12.88
N LEU A 193 -16.79 -0.97 14.08
CA LEU A 193 -15.72 -0.67 15.03
C LEU A 193 -15.31 -1.85 15.91
N GLY A 194 -15.92 -3.03 15.75
CA GLY A 194 -15.48 -4.28 16.37
C GLY A 194 -15.68 -4.36 17.91
N GLN A 195 -16.54 -3.52 18.50
CA GLN A 195 -16.72 -3.35 19.94
C GLN A 195 -17.81 -4.24 20.55
N ASN A 196 -18.30 -5.25 19.83
CA ASN A 196 -19.45 -6.07 20.21
C ASN A 196 -20.73 -5.23 20.52
N ASN A 197 -20.84 -4.06 19.93
CA ASN A 197 -21.98 -3.17 20.03
C ASN A 197 -22.15 -2.39 18.72
N ARG A 198 -23.15 -1.47 18.70
CA ARG A 198 -23.44 -0.59 17.55
C ARG A 198 -23.44 0.88 17.97
N ILE A 199 -22.63 1.25 18.94
CA ILE A 199 -22.49 2.62 19.43
C ILE A 199 -21.48 3.35 18.56
N ASN A 200 -21.83 4.55 18.10
CA ASN A 200 -20.91 5.43 17.36
C ASN A 200 -19.91 6.07 18.32
N TYR A 201 -18.65 6.06 17.94
CA TYR A 201 -17.57 6.68 18.70
C TYR A 201 -16.99 7.87 17.92
N SER A 202 -16.56 8.91 18.61
CA SER A 202 -15.82 10.04 18.03
C SER A 202 -14.36 10.10 18.50
N SER A 203 -13.97 9.16 19.37
CA SER A 203 -12.62 8.96 19.89
C SER A 203 -12.15 7.54 19.59
N PRO A 204 -10.84 7.29 19.50
CA PRO A 204 -10.30 5.95 19.33
C PRO A 204 -10.71 5.00 20.46
N VAL A 205 -11.15 3.79 20.10
CA VAL A 205 -11.52 2.69 21.02
C VAL A 205 -10.74 1.44 20.64
N GLN A 206 -10.15 0.75 21.62
CA GLN A 206 -9.30 -0.41 21.38
C GLN A 206 -10.10 -1.66 21.05
N ILE A 207 -9.63 -2.45 20.08
CA ILE A 207 -10.11 -3.78 19.73
C ILE A 207 -9.10 -4.80 20.28
N PRO A 208 -9.51 -5.74 21.17
CA PRO A 208 -8.58 -6.67 21.82
C PRO A 208 -7.79 -7.56 20.87
N GLY A 209 -6.52 -7.83 21.19
CA GLY A 209 -5.63 -8.73 20.46
C GLY A 209 -4.32 -8.07 20.02
N SER A 210 -3.44 -8.87 19.38
CA SER A 210 -2.18 -8.41 18.77
C SER A 210 -2.32 -8.48 17.26
N TRP A 211 -2.15 -7.34 16.60
CA TRP A 211 -2.49 -7.13 15.20
C TRP A 211 -1.32 -6.52 14.42
N SER A 212 -1.13 -6.98 13.18
CA SER A 212 -0.06 -6.50 12.28
C SER A 212 -0.58 -5.63 11.15
N SER A 213 -1.81 -5.85 10.69
CA SER A 213 -2.35 -5.12 9.54
C SER A 213 -3.84 -4.87 9.63
N VAL A 214 -4.30 -3.86 8.87
CA VAL A 214 -5.69 -3.44 8.81
C VAL A 214 -6.14 -3.18 7.38
N GLY A 215 -7.42 -3.40 7.13
CA GLY A 215 -8.11 -3.08 5.90
C GLY A 215 -9.59 -2.87 6.14
N THR A 216 -10.24 -2.18 5.25
CA THR A 216 -11.67 -1.88 5.36
C THR A 216 -12.40 -2.13 4.05
N GLY A 217 -13.71 -2.18 4.12
CA GLY A 217 -14.64 -2.05 3.01
C GLY A 217 -15.64 -0.95 3.32
N TYR A 218 -16.79 -0.95 2.68
CA TYR A 218 -17.82 0.08 2.87
C TYR A 218 -18.31 0.16 4.33
N TYR A 219 -18.89 -0.92 4.87
CA TYR A 219 -19.26 -1.11 6.28
C TYR A 219 -18.59 -2.37 6.84
N LEU A 220 -17.37 -2.62 6.45
CA LEU A 220 -16.64 -3.83 6.77
C LEU A 220 -15.24 -3.47 7.26
N SER A 221 -14.80 -4.12 8.31
CA SER A 221 -13.44 -4.04 8.82
C SER A 221 -12.75 -5.40 8.75
N ARG A 222 -11.46 -5.38 8.50
CA ARG A 222 -10.60 -6.55 8.44
C ARG A 222 -9.26 -6.25 9.10
N ALA A 223 -8.68 -7.25 9.73
CA ALA A 223 -7.33 -7.13 10.28
C ALA A 223 -6.62 -8.48 10.31
N ILE A 224 -5.30 -8.45 10.23
CA ILE A 224 -4.44 -9.63 10.37
C ILE A 224 -3.77 -9.56 11.73
N LYS A 225 -3.83 -10.68 12.46
CA LYS A 225 -3.09 -10.84 13.69
C LYS A 225 -1.62 -11.17 13.42
N THR A 226 -0.75 -10.90 14.40
CA THR A 226 0.69 -11.19 14.32
C THR A 226 1.02 -12.66 14.06
N ASN A 227 0.07 -13.57 14.27
CA ASN A 227 0.19 -15.01 13.95
C ASN A 227 -0.29 -15.38 12.52
N GLY A 228 -0.50 -14.40 11.63
CA GLY A 228 -0.91 -14.62 10.24
C GLY A 228 -2.38 -15.01 10.03
N THR A 229 -3.24 -14.89 11.05
CA THR A 229 -4.68 -15.14 10.91
C THR A 229 -5.42 -13.86 10.48
N LEU A 230 -6.33 -14.01 9.50
CA LEU A 230 -7.17 -12.92 9.00
C LEU A 230 -8.52 -12.91 9.72
N TRP A 231 -8.98 -11.76 10.15
CA TRP A 231 -10.24 -11.53 10.85
C TRP A 231 -11.06 -10.45 10.14
N SER A 232 -12.38 -10.59 10.16
CA SER A 232 -13.31 -9.67 9.53
C SER A 232 -14.55 -9.45 10.38
N TRP A 233 -15.21 -8.28 10.26
CA TRP A 233 -16.44 -7.95 10.97
C TRP A 233 -17.16 -6.79 10.29
N GLY A 234 -18.42 -6.55 10.65
CA GLY A 234 -19.28 -5.53 10.06
C GLY A 234 -20.39 -6.13 9.19
N TYR A 235 -20.69 -5.48 8.09
CA TYR A 235 -21.75 -5.84 7.15
C TYR A 235 -21.41 -7.10 6.36
N ASN A 236 -22.40 -8.03 6.23
CA ASN A 236 -22.16 -9.35 5.63
C ASN A 236 -23.29 -9.86 4.72
N VAL A 237 -24.13 -8.98 4.19
CA VAL A 237 -25.30 -9.42 3.40
C VAL A 237 -24.93 -10.20 2.12
N TYR A 238 -23.73 -10.00 1.60
CA TYR A 238 -23.23 -10.71 0.41
C TYR A 238 -22.10 -11.70 0.73
N GLY A 239 -21.96 -12.10 2.00
CA GLY A 239 -20.86 -12.95 2.42
C GLY A 239 -19.50 -12.23 2.51
N SER A 240 -19.50 -10.89 2.57
CA SER A 240 -18.29 -10.05 2.54
C SER A 240 -17.34 -10.30 3.73
N VAL A 241 -17.83 -10.86 4.84
CA VAL A 241 -17.02 -11.26 6.00
C VAL A 241 -16.18 -12.50 5.70
N GLY A 242 -16.63 -13.41 4.80
CA GLY A 242 -15.83 -14.55 4.33
C GLY A 242 -15.88 -15.81 5.21
N VAL A 243 -16.93 -16.00 6.02
CA VAL A 243 -17.06 -17.11 6.97
C VAL A 243 -18.22 -18.06 6.64
N ASN A 244 -18.52 -18.20 5.33
CA ASN A 244 -19.53 -19.11 4.79
C ASN A 244 -20.96 -18.85 5.29
N ASN A 245 -21.29 -17.59 5.57
CA ASN A 245 -22.64 -17.17 5.91
C ASN A 245 -22.84 -15.67 5.57
N GLU A 246 -24.02 -15.12 5.84
CA GLU A 246 -24.38 -13.72 5.62
C GLU A 246 -24.75 -12.98 6.93
N ILE A 247 -24.33 -13.51 8.09
CA ILE A 247 -24.57 -12.90 9.41
C ILE A 247 -23.63 -11.71 9.62
N LYS A 248 -24.18 -10.59 10.08
CA LYS A 248 -23.39 -9.40 10.45
C LYS A 248 -22.70 -9.61 11.80
N TYR A 249 -21.45 -9.21 11.91
CA TYR A 249 -20.64 -9.39 13.12
C TYR A 249 -20.23 -8.03 13.68
N SER A 250 -20.50 -7.78 14.96
CA SER A 250 -20.05 -6.58 15.69
C SER A 250 -18.73 -6.78 16.44
N SER A 251 -18.12 -7.95 16.32
CA SER A 251 -16.79 -8.30 16.84
C SER A 251 -16.02 -9.05 15.77
N PRO A 252 -14.68 -9.03 15.79
CA PRO A 252 -13.86 -9.78 14.86
C PRO A 252 -14.18 -11.30 14.87
N VAL A 253 -14.39 -11.88 13.69
CA VAL A 253 -14.52 -13.33 13.46
C VAL A 253 -13.42 -13.80 12.50
N GLN A 254 -12.81 -14.94 12.77
CA GLN A 254 -11.69 -15.46 11.97
C GLN A 254 -12.15 -16.01 10.63
N ILE A 255 -11.50 -15.58 9.55
CA ILE A 255 -11.60 -16.22 8.24
C ILE A 255 -10.68 -17.46 8.24
N PRO A 256 -11.13 -18.61 7.70
CA PRO A 256 -10.30 -19.82 7.67
C PRO A 256 -8.94 -19.64 7.01
N GLY A 257 -7.88 -20.18 7.62
CA GLY A 257 -6.50 -20.13 7.15
C GLY A 257 -5.58 -19.30 8.05
N THR A 258 -4.26 -19.52 7.93
CA THR A 258 -3.24 -18.96 8.81
C THR A 258 -2.04 -18.36 8.08
N THR A 259 -2.03 -18.35 6.76
CA THR A 259 -0.91 -17.86 5.93
C THR A 259 -1.29 -16.61 5.16
N TRP A 260 -2.13 -15.77 5.76
CA TRP A 260 -2.52 -14.51 5.13
C TRP A 260 -1.36 -13.51 5.18
N ALA A 261 -1.03 -12.94 4.03
CA ALA A 261 0.02 -11.93 3.91
C ALA A 261 -0.40 -10.62 4.61
N ASP A 262 0.58 -9.86 5.11
CA ASP A 262 0.37 -8.66 5.92
C ASP A 262 -0.17 -7.45 5.10
N THR A 263 -1.03 -7.74 4.12
CA THR A 263 -1.72 -6.75 3.30
C THR A 263 -3.20 -7.09 3.20
N VAL A 264 -4.05 -6.15 3.63
CA VAL A 264 -5.51 -6.26 3.52
C VAL A 264 -6.01 -5.06 2.74
N PRO A 265 -6.04 -5.11 1.41
CA PRO A 265 -6.47 -3.99 0.60
C PRO A 265 -7.96 -3.68 0.76
N PHE A 266 -8.32 -2.43 0.54
CA PHE A 266 -9.71 -2.07 0.26
C PHE A 266 -10.11 -2.66 -1.10
N TYR A 267 -11.20 -3.41 -1.17
CA TYR A 267 -11.56 -4.15 -2.38
C TYR A 267 -12.97 -3.86 -2.92
N GLY A 268 -13.55 -2.74 -2.66
CA GLY A 268 -14.87 -2.38 -3.18
C GLY A 268 -15.95 -2.33 -2.10
N LYS A 269 -17.18 -2.11 -2.55
CA LYS A 269 -18.31 -1.83 -1.65
C LYS A 269 -18.60 -3.01 -0.73
N TRP A 270 -18.81 -4.17 -1.33
CA TRP A 270 -19.22 -5.40 -0.66
C TRP A 270 -18.36 -6.61 -1.03
N ALA A 271 -17.31 -6.40 -1.81
CA ALA A 271 -16.32 -7.40 -2.16
C ALA A 271 -15.11 -7.33 -1.21
N SER A 272 -14.43 -8.43 -1.06
CA SER A 272 -13.25 -8.60 -0.21
C SER A 272 -12.16 -9.34 -0.96
N ALA A 273 -10.91 -9.03 -0.64
CA ALA A 273 -9.76 -9.76 -1.16
C ALA A 273 -8.64 -9.81 -0.12
N ALA A 274 -7.80 -10.82 -0.20
CA ALA A 274 -6.53 -10.92 0.52
C ALA A 274 -5.58 -11.86 -0.23
N THR A 275 -4.29 -11.63 -0.09
CA THR A 275 -3.25 -12.54 -0.55
C THR A 275 -2.77 -13.44 0.58
N LYS A 276 -2.21 -14.59 0.22
CA LYS A 276 -1.45 -15.44 1.13
C LYS A 276 0.05 -15.28 0.89
N THR A 277 0.86 -15.68 1.84
CA THR A 277 2.33 -15.62 1.76
C THR A 277 2.92 -16.44 0.62
N ASP A 278 2.14 -17.41 0.09
CA ASP A 278 2.50 -18.21 -1.10
C ASP A 278 2.21 -17.47 -2.45
N GLY A 279 1.82 -16.20 -2.41
CA GLY A 279 1.49 -15.40 -3.59
C GLY A 279 0.14 -15.71 -4.22
N THR A 280 -0.74 -16.47 -3.56
CA THR A 280 -2.10 -16.70 -4.03
C THR A 280 -3.04 -15.55 -3.65
N LEU A 281 -3.95 -15.17 -4.56
CA LEU A 281 -4.96 -14.14 -4.35
C LEU A 281 -6.33 -14.78 -4.14
N TRP A 282 -7.01 -14.39 -3.08
CA TRP A 282 -8.32 -14.89 -2.69
C TRP A 282 -9.33 -13.74 -2.63
N VAL A 283 -10.53 -13.97 -3.13
CA VAL A 283 -11.62 -12.99 -3.24
C VAL A 283 -12.93 -13.58 -2.75
N TRP A 284 -13.83 -12.74 -2.22
CA TRP A 284 -15.16 -13.15 -1.75
C TRP A 284 -16.09 -11.93 -1.61
N GLY A 285 -17.36 -12.16 -1.34
CA GLY A 285 -18.39 -11.14 -1.20
C GLY A 285 -19.21 -10.95 -2.46
N GLU A 286 -19.67 -9.73 -2.71
CA GLU A 286 -20.51 -9.36 -3.86
C GLU A 286 -19.76 -9.50 -5.17
N ASN A 287 -20.44 -10.08 -6.18
CA ASN A 287 -19.91 -10.27 -7.52
C ASN A 287 -20.87 -9.82 -8.65
N GLN A 288 -21.88 -9.02 -8.34
CA GLN A 288 -22.86 -8.55 -9.30
C GLN A 288 -22.24 -7.90 -10.55
N TYR A 289 -21.11 -7.21 -10.39
CA TYR A 289 -20.37 -6.53 -11.47
C TYR A 289 -19.13 -7.31 -11.92
N ALA A 290 -19.04 -8.60 -11.60
CA ALA A 290 -17.90 -9.46 -11.90
C ALA A 290 -16.58 -9.00 -11.23
N ALA A 291 -16.69 -8.27 -10.11
CA ALA A 291 -15.54 -7.72 -9.40
C ALA A 291 -14.63 -8.79 -8.79
N LEU A 292 -15.12 -10.02 -8.59
CA LEU A 292 -14.31 -11.12 -8.05
C LEU A 292 -13.43 -11.83 -9.09
N GLY A 293 -13.48 -11.47 -10.37
CA GLY A 293 -12.59 -12.02 -11.40
C GLY A 293 -12.73 -13.52 -11.65
N GLN A 294 -13.87 -14.13 -11.29
CA GLN A 294 -14.13 -15.58 -11.35
C GLN A 294 -14.83 -16.05 -12.63
N ASN A 295 -14.79 -15.24 -13.68
CA ASN A 295 -15.52 -15.50 -14.95
C ASN A 295 -17.02 -15.72 -14.78
N ASN A 296 -17.59 -15.19 -13.72
CA ASN A 296 -19.04 -15.24 -13.43
C ASN A 296 -19.47 -14.02 -12.61
N ARG A 297 -20.74 -14.02 -12.17
CA ARG A 297 -21.32 -12.97 -11.31
C ARG A 297 -21.92 -13.53 -10.02
N THR A 298 -21.46 -14.70 -9.59
CA THR A 298 -21.93 -15.37 -8.37
C THR A 298 -21.24 -14.77 -7.14
N ASN A 299 -22.01 -14.43 -6.10
CA ASN A 299 -21.47 -14.02 -4.80
C ASN A 299 -20.84 -15.21 -4.08
N TYR A 300 -19.77 -15.00 -3.36
CA TYR A 300 -19.10 -16.03 -2.58
C TYR A 300 -19.01 -15.63 -1.11
N SER A 301 -19.57 -16.41 -0.22
CA SER A 301 -19.50 -16.17 1.24
C SER A 301 -18.24 -16.75 1.91
N SER A 302 -17.38 -17.40 1.14
CA SER A 302 -16.06 -17.91 1.54
C SER A 302 -15.02 -17.50 0.53
N PRO A 303 -13.73 -17.35 0.93
CA PRO A 303 -12.66 -17.05 0.01
C PRO A 303 -12.55 -18.05 -1.15
N VAL A 304 -12.48 -17.56 -2.39
CA VAL A 304 -12.24 -18.32 -3.62
C VAL A 304 -10.99 -17.79 -4.30
N GLN A 305 -10.13 -18.69 -4.79
CA GLN A 305 -8.84 -18.29 -5.35
C GLN A 305 -8.98 -17.74 -6.79
N ILE A 306 -8.28 -16.65 -7.10
CA ILE A 306 -7.99 -16.25 -8.47
C ILE A 306 -6.78 -17.05 -8.95
N PRO A 307 -6.82 -17.63 -10.18
CA PRO A 307 -5.69 -18.42 -10.69
C PRO A 307 -4.35 -17.69 -10.68
N GLY A 308 -3.30 -18.39 -10.27
CA GLY A 308 -1.91 -17.90 -10.22
C GLY A 308 -1.38 -17.74 -8.79
N THR A 309 -0.05 -17.69 -8.68
CA THR A 309 0.70 -17.66 -7.41
C THR A 309 1.73 -16.53 -7.36
N THR A 310 1.65 -15.56 -8.28
CA THR A 310 2.58 -14.43 -8.37
C THR A 310 1.90 -13.10 -8.06
N TRP A 311 0.78 -13.14 -7.35
CA TRP A 311 0.09 -11.92 -6.92
C TRP A 311 0.88 -11.23 -5.82
N GLY A 312 1.11 -9.92 -5.96
CA GLY A 312 1.88 -9.14 -4.99
C GLY A 312 1.31 -9.25 -3.58
N THR A 313 2.18 -9.47 -2.62
CA THR A 313 1.84 -9.73 -1.21
C THR A 313 2.27 -8.63 -0.25
N ASP A 314 3.01 -7.64 -0.74
CA ASP A 314 3.62 -6.58 0.05
C ASP A 314 3.00 -5.20 -0.17
N LEU A 315 3.43 -4.22 0.63
CA LEU A 315 2.98 -2.83 0.54
C LEU A 315 3.53 -2.12 -0.72
N GLU A 316 4.61 -2.62 -1.32
CA GLU A 316 5.19 -2.05 -2.55
C GLU A 316 4.28 -2.33 -3.75
N HIS A 317 3.62 -3.50 -3.77
CA HIS A 317 2.59 -3.86 -4.75
C HIS A 317 1.21 -3.48 -4.25
N LYS A 318 1.02 -2.20 -3.92
CA LYS A 318 -0.28 -1.73 -3.42
C LYS A 318 -1.37 -2.06 -4.40
N VAL A 319 -2.31 -2.79 -3.89
CA VAL A 319 -3.48 -3.27 -4.57
C VAL A 319 -4.67 -2.42 -4.17
N ALA A 320 -5.44 -2.05 -5.13
CA ALA A 320 -6.68 -1.37 -4.88
C ALA A 320 -7.84 -2.12 -5.53
N GLY A 321 -8.80 -2.50 -4.75
CA GLY A 321 -10.12 -2.82 -5.24
C GLY A 321 -10.87 -1.56 -5.61
N GLY A 322 -11.79 -1.66 -6.54
CA GLY A 322 -12.58 -0.55 -7.03
C GLY A 322 -13.35 0.15 -5.92
N GLY A 323 -13.35 1.47 -5.97
CA GLY A 323 -14.12 2.31 -5.08
C GLY A 323 -15.60 1.95 -5.06
N VAL A 324 -16.29 2.48 -4.09
CA VAL A 324 -17.60 2.10 -3.57
C VAL A 324 -18.76 1.99 -4.60
N GLN A 325 -18.63 2.54 -5.79
CA GLN A 325 -19.67 2.45 -6.83
C GLN A 325 -19.16 1.79 -8.12
N GLY A 326 -17.86 1.73 -8.35
CA GLY A 326 -17.26 1.10 -9.52
C GLY A 326 -16.63 -0.23 -9.16
N SER A 327 -17.42 -1.28 -9.10
CA SER A 327 -17.00 -2.64 -8.74
C SER A 327 -15.96 -3.19 -9.74
N HIS A 328 -14.72 -2.71 -9.66
CA HIS A 328 -13.58 -3.16 -10.46
C HIS A 328 -12.37 -3.36 -9.55
N ALA A 329 -11.40 -4.08 -10.02
CA ALA A 329 -10.16 -4.38 -9.32
C ALA A 329 -8.95 -4.06 -10.18
N ALA A 330 -7.85 -3.72 -9.52
CA ALA A 330 -6.54 -3.60 -10.12
C ALA A 330 -5.51 -4.29 -9.20
N TRP A 331 -4.63 -5.12 -9.77
CA TRP A 331 -3.64 -5.88 -9.01
C TRP A 331 -2.32 -5.99 -9.76
N ILE A 332 -1.21 -5.78 -9.06
CA ILE A 332 0.13 -5.93 -9.65
C ILE A 332 0.70 -7.28 -9.20
N LYS A 333 1.26 -8.02 -10.15
CA LYS A 333 2.01 -9.25 -9.88
C LYS A 333 3.46 -8.94 -9.55
N THR A 334 4.16 -9.91 -8.96
CA THR A 334 5.59 -9.78 -8.61
C THR A 334 6.52 -9.57 -9.81
N ASP A 335 6.03 -9.88 -11.02
CA ASP A 335 6.73 -9.59 -12.29
C ASP A 335 6.49 -8.16 -12.81
N GLY A 336 5.83 -7.31 -12.03
CA GLY A 336 5.53 -5.93 -12.40
C GLY A 336 4.39 -5.78 -13.42
N THR A 337 3.61 -6.83 -13.71
CA THR A 337 2.44 -6.74 -14.59
C THR A 337 1.21 -6.27 -13.80
N LEU A 338 0.45 -5.32 -14.37
CA LEU A 338 -0.81 -4.82 -13.81
C LEU A 338 -1.99 -5.56 -14.45
N TRP A 339 -2.89 -6.08 -13.64
CA TRP A 339 -4.08 -6.81 -14.04
C TRP A 339 -5.34 -6.12 -13.51
N VAL A 340 -6.39 -6.04 -14.33
CA VAL A 340 -7.64 -5.36 -14.02
C VAL A 340 -8.84 -6.22 -14.41
N TRP A 341 -9.96 -6.07 -13.69
CA TRP A 341 -11.24 -6.74 -14.00
C TRP A 341 -12.42 -6.06 -13.32
N GLY A 342 -13.63 -6.52 -13.60
CA GLY A 342 -14.88 -5.96 -13.10
C GLY A 342 -15.50 -4.95 -14.05
N SER A 343 -16.15 -3.93 -13.52
CA SER A 343 -16.85 -2.90 -14.29
C SER A 343 -15.88 -2.02 -15.08
N GLY A 344 -16.15 -1.80 -16.38
CA GLY A 344 -15.31 -1.01 -17.30
C GLY A 344 -15.99 0.22 -17.90
N GLY A 345 -17.27 0.49 -17.57
CA GLY A 345 -18.11 1.48 -18.27
C GLY A 345 -17.58 2.92 -18.31
N ASN A 346 -16.60 3.27 -17.50
CA ASN A 346 -15.94 4.58 -17.49
C ASN A 346 -14.47 4.52 -17.93
N GLY A 347 -14.03 3.46 -18.61
CA GLY A 347 -12.64 3.29 -19.06
C GLY A 347 -11.65 2.97 -17.94
N GLN A 348 -12.11 2.69 -16.71
CA GLN A 348 -11.29 2.45 -15.53
C GLN A 348 -10.47 1.14 -15.58
N LEU A 349 -10.70 0.29 -16.59
CA LEU A 349 -9.92 -0.93 -16.81
C LEU A 349 -8.75 -0.76 -17.78
N CYS A 350 -8.48 0.45 -18.28
CA CYS A 350 -7.31 0.78 -19.13
C CYS A 350 -7.17 -0.05 -20.42
N GLN A 351 -8.24 -0.61 -20.96
CA GLN A 351 -8.19 -1.52 -22.11
C GLN A 351 -8.50 -0.82 -23.44
N ASN A 352 -8.39 0.53 -23.49
CA ASN A 352 -8.77 1.34 -24.65
C ASN A 352 -10.25 1.15 -25.08
N ASN A 353 -11.08 0.73 -24.15
CA ASN A 353 -12.51 0.53 -24.35
C ASN A 353 -13.27 0.73 -23.03
N VAL A 354 -14.59 0.55 -23.05
CA VAL A 354 -15.48 0.64 -21.88
C VAL A 354 -16.16 -0.69 -21.56
N VAL A 355 -15.54 -1.80 -21.93
CA VAL A 355 -16.05 -3.16 -21.70
C VAL A 355 -15.74 -3.61 -20.28
N SER A 356 -16.65 -4.33 -19.63
CA SER A 356 -16.45 -4.98 -18.34
C SER A 356 -15.86 -6.37 -18.54
N TYR A 357 -14.92 -6.77 -17.69
CA TYR A 357 -14.25 -8.07 -17.76
C TYR A 357 -14.53 -8.88 -16.50
N SER A 358 -15.00 -10.12 -16.64
CA SER A 358 -15.29 -11.02 -15.52
C SER A 358 -14.07 -11.87 -15.08
N SER A 359 -12.97 -11.77 -15.80
CA SER A 359 -11.67 -12.39 -15.48
C SER A 359 -10.56 -11.35 -15.54
N PRO A 360 -9.45 -11.53 -14.83
CA PRO A 360 -8.32 -10.64 -14.92
C PRO A 360 -7.81 -10.47 -16.36
N VAL A 361 -7.60 -9.22 -16.79
CA VAL A 361 -7.01 -8.84 -18.07
C VAL A 361 -5.80 -7.94 -17.82
N GLN A 362 -4.71 -8.16 -18.54
CA GLN A 362 -3.46 -7.43 -18.34
C GLN A 362 -3.53 -6.03 -18.96
N VAL A 363 -3.08 -5.02 -18.23
CA VAL A 363 -2.76 -3.69 -18.76
C VAL A 363 -1.37 -3.74 -19.39
N PRO A 364 -1.14 -3.21 -20.61
CA PRO A 364 0.17 -3.25 -21.25
C PRO A 364 1.31 -2.68 -20.38
N GLY A 365 2.46 -3.37 -20.35
CA GLY A 365 3.67 -3.01 -19.61
C GLY A 365 3.95 -3.94 -18.42
N THR A 366 5.20 -3.94 -17.97
CA THR A 366 5.74 -4.86 -16.94
C THR A 366 6.53 -4.17 -15.85
N THR A 367 6.43 -2.83 -15.74
CA THR A 367 7.17 -2.03 -14.76
C THR A 367 6.23 -1.31 -13.76
N TRP A 368 5.01 -1.83 -13.59
CA TRP A 368 4.06 -1.27 -12.64
C TRP A 368 4.51 -1.55 -11.20
N LYS A 369 4.50 -0.51 -10.34
CA LYS A 369 4.98 -0.56 -8.96
C LYS A 369 3.84 -0.44 -7.95
N SER A 370 2.98 0.55 -8.09
CA SER A 370 1.87 0.80 -7.17
C SER A 370 0.62 1.16 -7.95
N THR A 371 -0.53 0.71 -7.49
CA THR A 371 -1.82 1.07 -8.11
C THR A 371 -2.86 1.42 -7.06
N MET A 372 -3.81 2.23 -7.46
CA MET A 372 -5.01 2.54 -6.69
C MET A 372 -6.23 2.60 -7.60
N SER A 373 -7.38 2.25 -7.06
CA SER A 373 -8.66 2.40 -7.74
C SER A 373 -9.59 3.34 -6.97
N MET A 374 -10.29 4.17 -7.71
CA MET A 374 -11.42 4.97 -7.24
C MET A 374 -12.72 4.35 -7.74
N SER A 375 -13.86 4.98 -7.46
CA SER A 375 -15.16 4.47 -7.92
C SER A 375 -15.22 4.22 -9.43
N TYR A 376 -14.65 5.13 -10.23
CA TYR A 376 -14.71 5.07 -11.70
C TYR A 376 -13.40 5.48 -12.38
N ALA A 377 -12.32 5.61 -11.63
CA ALA A 377 -11.02 5.97 -12.14
C ALA A 377 -9.92 5.20 -11.41
N GLY A 378 -8.69 5.30 -11.87
CA GLY A 378 -7.55 4.70 -11.23
C GLY A 378 -6.26 5.45 -11.53
N ALA A 379 -5.25 5.14 -10.74
CA ALA A 379 -3.88 5.59 -10.96
C ALA A 379 -2.89 4.47 -10.67
N ALA A 380 -1.76 4.50 -11.34
CA ALA A 380 -0.67 3.57 -11.11
C ALA A 380 0.68 4.25 -11.34
N THR A 381 1.67 3.91 -10.53
CA THR A 381 3.06 4.32 -10.74
C THR A 381 3.87 3.18 -11.33
N LYS A 382 4.95 3.54 -12.02
CA LYS A 382 5.95 2.60 -12.52
C LYS A 382 7.26 2.71 -11.72
N THR A 383 8.12 1.73 -11.85
CA THR A 383 9.45 1.68 -11.21
C THR A 383 10.37 2.82 -11.65
N ASP A 384 10.11 3.43 -12.82
CA ASP A 384 10.81 4.62 -13.33
C ASP A 384 10.30 5.93 -12.70
N GLY A 385 9.39 5.86 -11.73
CA GLY A 385 8.80 6.99 -11.03
C GLY A 385 7.74 7.75 -11.84
N THR A 386 7.27 7.22 -12.97
CA THR A 386 6.17 7.84 -13.74
C THR A 386 4.82 7.49 -13.14
N LEU A 387 3.87 8.43 -13.19
CA LEU A 387 2.49 8.27 -12.75
C LEU A 387 1.56 8.25 -13.96
N TRP A 388 0.63 7.31 -13.95
CA TRP A 388 -0.37 7.09 -15.00
C TRP A 388 -1.77 7.08 -14.40
N THR A 389 -2.73 7.77 -15.04
CA THR A 389 -4.12 7.85 -14.60
C THR A 389 -5.08 7.47 -15.73
N PHE A 390 -6.27 6.99 -15.37
CA PHE A 390 -7.25 6.47 -16.33
C PHE A 390 -8.66 6.45 -15.71
N GLY A 391 -9.69 6.38 -16.57
CA GLY A 391 -11.08 6.32 -16.16
C GLY A 391 -11.81 7.66 -16.25
N GLN A 392 -12.81 7.85 -15.38
CA GLN A 392 -13.64 9.06 -15.31
C GLN A 392 -12.82 10.29 -14.92
N ASN A 393 -13.17 11.47 -15.48
CA ASN A 393 -12.46 12.73 -15.24
C ASN A 393 -13.38 13.96 -15.05
N GLU A 394 -14.61 13.76 -14.67
CA GLU A 394 -15.59 14.85 -14.53
C GLU A 394 -15.17 15.97 -13.56
N TYR A 395 -14.40 15.62 -12.53
CA TYR A 395 -13.91 16.54 -11.48
C TYR A 395 -12.43 16.91 -11.66
N GLY A 396 -11.79 16.52 -12.77
CA GLY A 396 -10.34 16.70 -12.97
C GLY A 396 -9.49 15.69 -12.22
N GLN A 397 -10.08 14.58 -11.75
CA GLN A 397 -9.40 13.57 -10.93
C GLN A 397 -8.27 12.82 -11.65
N LEU A 398 -8.17 12.88 -12.95
CA LEU A 398 -7.01 12.32 -13.67
C LEU A 398 -5.77 13.21 -13.61
N GLY A 399 -5.90 14.51 -13.30
CA GLY A 399 -4.75 15.40 -13.12
C GLY A 399 -4.05 15.85 -14.40
N ASP A 400 -4.66 15.62 -15.56
CA ASP A 400 -4.12 15.94 -16.90
C ASP A 400 -4.48 17.36 -17.38
N ASN A 401 -4.87 18.24 -16.46
CA ASN A 401 -5.38 19.58 -16.74
C ASN A 401 -6.61 19.59 -17.67
N SER A 402 -7.38 18.49 -17.67
CA SER A 402 -8.61 18.35 -18.42
C SER A 402 -9.74 17.78 -17.55
N ARG A 403 -10.92 17.62 -18.17
CA ARG A 403 -12.04 16.85 -17.61
C ARG A 403 -12.49 15.75 -18.56
N THR A 404 -11.62 15.32 -19.45
CA THR A 404 -11.90 14.29 -20.45
C THR A 404 -11.63 12.91 -19.86
N GLN A 405 -12.62 12.02 -19.92
CA GLN A 405 -12.49 10.61 -19.56
C GLN A 405 -11.45 9.90 -20.44
N ARG A 406 -10.70 8.95 -19.85
CA ARG A 406 -9.65 8.19 -20.53
C ARG A 406 -9.85 6.68 -20.34
N SER A 407 -9.95 5.94 -21.42
CA SER A 407 -10.02 4.48 -21.40
C SER A 407 -8.65 3.80 -21.60
N SER A 408 -7.59 4.60 -21.80
CA SER A 408 -6.18 4.20 -21.80
C SER A 408 -5.41 4.98 -20.75
N PRO A 409 -4.34 4.44 -20.16
CA PRO A 409 -3.50 5.19 -19.25
C PRO A 409 -2.90 6.42 -19.92
N ILE A 410 -2.95 7.57 -19.23
CA ILE A 410 -2.25 8.80 -19.61
C ILE A 410 -1.21 9.14 -18.56
N GLN A 411 -0.03 9.59 -18.98
CA GLN A 411 1.03 9.96 -18.06
C GLN A 411 0.81 11.37 -17.49
N ILE A 412 0.98 11.48 -16.16
CA ILE A 412 1.03 12.77 -15.45
C ILE A 412 2.49 13.23 -15.39
N PRO A 413 2.76 14.51 -15.68
CA PRO A 413 4.14 15.04 -15.71
C PRO A 413 4.94 14.77 -14.43
N GLY A 414 6.20 14.36 -14.59
CA GLY A 414 7.15 14.07 -13.52
C GLY A 414 7.57 12.59 -13.46
N THR A 415 8.70 12.34 -12.82
CA THR A 415 9.35 11.02 -12.73
C THR A 415 9.78 10.65 -11.29
N THR A 416 9.23 11.33 -10.30
CA THR A 416 9.50 11.08 -8.87
C THR A 416 8.26 10.63 -8.11
N TRP A 417 7.22 10.20 -8.81
CA TRP A 417 5.99 9.68 -8.22
C TRP A 417 6.23 8.31 -7.61
N ASP A 418 5.66 8.06 -6.43
CA ASP A 418 5.92 6.83 -5.69
C ASP A 418 4.64 6.07 -5.38
N ILE A 419 3.91 6.43 -4.33
CA ILE A 419 2.77 5.67 -3.86
C ILE A 419 1.45 6.42 -4.12
N CYS A 420 0.53 5.73 -4.79
CA CYS A 420 -0.82 6.21 -5.03
C CYS A 420 -1.76 5.86 -3.86
N SER A 421 -2.63 6.78 -3.49
CA SER A 421 -3.73 6.55 -2.57
C SER A 421 -4.98 7.32 -3.02
N SER A 422 -6.17 6.77 -2.78
CA SER A 422 -7.43 7.46 -3.10
C SER A 422 -8.02 8.16 -1.89
N SER A 423 -8.74 9.24 -2.11
CA SER A 423 -9.66 9.75 -1.12
C SER A 423 -11.02 9.99 -1.74
N GLY A 424 -11.98 9.23 -1.26
CA GLY A 424 -13.35 9.33 -1.75
C GLY A 424 -13.52 8.88 -3.20
N LYS A 425 -14.54 9.45 -3.84
CA LYS A 425 -15.00 9.04 -5.16
C LYS A 425 -14.15 9.60 -6.30
N ASN A 426 -13.68 10.85 -6.18
CA ASN A 426 -13.23 11.65 -7.29
C ASN A 426 -11.96 12.47 -6.99
N SER A 427 -11.13 12.07 -6.02
CA SER A 427 -9.86 12.74 -5.72
C SER A 427 -8.71 11.75 -5.57
N ILE A 428 -7.53 12.16 -5.98
CA ILE A 428 -6.29 11.38 -5.94
C ILE A 428 -5.31 12.04 -4.96
N LYS A 429 -4.52 11.19 -4.29
CA LYS A 429 -3.36 11.59 -3.52
C LYS A 429 -2.18 10.69 -3.91
N VAL A 430 -1.05 11.32 -4.18
CA VAL A 430 0.19 10.61 -4.54
C VAL A 430 1.36 11.24 -3.80
N THR A 431 2.21 10.42 -3.26
CA THR A 431 3.49 10.85 -2.71
C THR A 431 4.57 10.83 -3.78
N LYS A 432 5.58 11.66 -3.59
CA LYS A 432 6.84 11.59 -4.32
C LYS A 432 7.94 11.01 -3.43
N THR A 433 9.01 10.55 -4.06
CA THR A 433 10.18 9.98 -3.37
C THR A 433 10.88 10.96 -2.44
N ASP A 434 10.68 12.27 -2.62
CA ASP A 434 11.17 13.34 -1.74
C ASP A 434 10.31 13.55 -0.47
N GLY A 435 9.27 12.73 -0.25
CA GLY A 435 8.36 12.84 0.89
C GLY A 435 7.27 13.89 0.73
N THR A 436 7.11 14.51 -0.43
CA THR A 436 6.00 15.44 -0.68
C THR A 436 4.71 14.70 -1.03
N LEU A 437 3.57 15.21 -0.55
CA LEU A 437 2.23 14.74 -0.86
C LEU A 437 1.56 15.70 -1.84
N TRP A 438 0.95 15.15 -2.86
CA TRP A 438 0.20 15.88 -3.89
C TRP A 438 -1.24 15.39 -3.96
N SER A 439 -2.18 16.30 -4.15
CA SER A 439 -3.60 15.98 -4.25
C SER A 439 -4.30 16.81 -5.31
N TRP A 440 -5.34 16.23 -5.94
CA TRP A 440 -6.18 16.88 -6.96
C TRP A 440 -7.49 16.15 -7.14
N GLY A 441 -8.39 16.71 -7.96
CA GLY A 441 -9.74 16.22 -8.21
C GLY A 441 -10.79 17.02 -7.46
N ASP A 442 -11.84 16.36 -6.98
CA ASP A 442 -12.89 16.96 -6.19
C ASP A 442 -12.36 17.45 -4.83
N ASN A 443 -12.88 18.59 -4.38
CA ASN A 443 -12.53 19.23 -3.11
C ASN A 443 -13.75 19.87 -2.43
N SER A 444 -14.93 19.40 -2.76
CA SER A 444 -16.18 20.00 -2.25
C SER A 444 -16.37 19.88 -0.73
N LYS A 445 -15.55 19.06 -0.07
CA LYS A 445 -15.53 18.83 1.38
C LYS A 445 -14.18 19.14 2.03
N GLY A 446 -13.24 19.79 1.30
CA GLY A 446 -11.89 20.08 1.79
C GLY A 446 -10.95 18.87 1.79
N GLU A 447 -11.29 17.80 1.07
CA GLU A 447 -10.56 16.53 1.05
C GLU A 447 -9.15 16.61 0.45
N LEU A 448 -8.82 17.71 -0.23
CA LEU A 448 -7.48 17.92 -0.82
C LEU A 448 -6.48 18.58 0.15
N ALA A 449 -6.90 19.01 1.35
CA ALA A 449 -6.04 19.63 2.38
C ALA A 449 -5.39 20.98 1.97
N HIS A 450 -6.02 21.74 1.09
CA HIS A 450 -5.49 23.05 0.60
C HIS A 450 -6.11 24.27 1.31
N ASN A 451 -6.74 24.08 2.47
CA ASN A 451 -7.44 25.14 3.22
C ASN A 451 -8.51 25.87 2.39
N ASN A 452 -9.09 25.19 1.42
CA ASN A 452 -10.17 25.68 0.56
C ASN A 452 -11.03 24.52 0.07
N GLN A 453 -12.03 24.81 -0.78
CA GLN A 453 -12.89 23.82 -1.44
C GLN A 453 -12.83 23.90 -2.97
N VAL A 454 -11.71 24.41 -3.50
CA VAL A 454 -11.47 24.52 -4.95
C VAL A 454 -11.07 23.17 -5.51
N LYS A 455 -11.70 22.74 -6.61
CA LYS A 455 -11.35 21.54 -7.37
C LYS A 455 -10.15 21.81 -8.27
N TYR A 456 -9.20 20.89 -8.31
CA TYR A 456 -7.99 21.01 -9.12
C TYR A 456 -7.93 19.88 -10.16
N SER A 457 -7.70 20.24 -11.42
CA SER A 457 -7.50 19.27 -12.52
C SER A 457 -6.02 18.98 -12.80
N SER A 458 -5.13 19.47 -11.97
CA SER A 458 -3.67 19.22 -11.99
C SER A 458 -3.18 18.97 -10.57
N PRO A 459 -2.10 18.21 -10.38
CA PRO A 459 -1.51 18.00 -9.06
C PRO A 459 -1.15 19.29 -8.35
N VAL A 460 -1.55 19.40 -7.06
CA VAL A 460 -1.20 20.51 -6.16
C VAL A 460 -0.58 19.93 -4.90
N GLN A 461 0.55 20.48 -4.45
CA GLN A 461 1.26 19.98 -3.27
C GLN A 461 0.52 20.31 -1.98
N VAL A 462 0.35 19.30 -1.12
CA VAL A 462 -0.14 19.47 0.26
C VAL A 462 1.04 19.88 1.14
N PRO A 463 0.96 21.02 1.87
CA PRO A 463 2.06 21.46 2.71
C PRO A 463 2.47 20.47 3.79
N GLY A 464 3.79 20.25 3.98
CA GLY A 464 4.36 19.38 5.00
C GLY A 464 5.19 18.24 4.44
N ASN A 465 5.90 17.52 5.33
CA ASN A 465 6.62 16.29 5.03
C ASN A 465 5.76 15.08 5.41
N TRP A 466 5.47 14.23 4.45
CA TRP A 466 4.54 13.12 4.63
C TRP A 466 5.25 11.77 4.44
N SER A 467 4.87 10.77 5.21
CA SER A 467 5.42 9.42 5.05
C SER A 467 4.89 8.77 3.78
N LEU A 468 5.79 8.14 3.03
CA LEU A 468 5.48 7.39 1.82
C LEU A 468 4.48 6.24 2.09
N ASN A 469 4.54 5.63 3.29
CA ASN A 469 3.76 4.45 3.68
C ASN A 469 2.70 4.76 4.75
N GLY A 470 1.73 5.60 4.52
CA GLY A 470 0.78 5.91 5.59
C GLY A 470 -0.38 6.79 5.20
N ILE A 471 -0.74 6.80 3.92
CA ILE A 471 -1.92 7.50 3.46
C ILE A 471 -3.05 6.49 3.30
N SER A 472 -4.14 6.70 4.00
CA SER A 472 -5.40 6.01 3.77
C SER A 472 -6.50 7.05 3.62
N ALA A 473 -7.30 6.88 2.60
CA ALA A 473 -8.41 7.77 2.37
C ALA A 473 -9.58 7.01 1.77
N THR A 474 -10.79 7.31 2.21
CA THR A 474 -12.01 6.67 1.74
C THR A 474 -13.24 7.52 1.97
N GLY A 475 -14.39 6.92 1.70
CA GLY A 475 -15.69 7.56 1.77
C GLY A 475 -16.07 8.21 0.44
N PRO A 476 -16.91 7.58 -0.40
CA PRO A 476 -17.25 8.15 -1.70
C PRO A 476 -18.19 9.34 -1.63
N ASN A 477 -19.01 9.41 -0.61
CA ASN A 477 -19.90 10.54 -0.38
C ASN A 477 -19.40 11.47 0.73
N ASP A 478 -18.61 10.93 1.65
CA ASP A 478 -18.04 11.64 2.79
C ASP A 478 -16.52 11.47 2.82
N PRO A 479 -15.79 12.12 1.87
CA PRO A 479 -14.36 11.92 1.71
C PRO A 479 -13.57 12.46 2.91
N PHE A 480 -12.67 11.64 3.42
CA PHE A 480 -11.70 12.02 4.43
C PHE A 480 -10.37 11.34 4.13
N THR A 481 -9.31 11.80 4.77
CA THR A 481 -7.95 11.30 4.55
C THR A 481 -7.22 11.21 5.88
N PHE A 482 -6.42 10.16 6.01
CA PHE A 482 -5.37 10.04 7.00
C PHE A 482 -4.02 10.01 6.32
N ALA A 483 -3.05 10.71 6.88
CA ALA A 483 -1.66 10.65 6.43
C ALA A 483 -0.73 10.72 7.64
N LYS A 484 0.40 10.01 7.54
CA LYS A 484 1.47 10.08 8.52
C LYS A 484 2.39 11.23 8.19
N ARG A 485 2.74 12.01 9.20
CA ARG A 485 3.74 13.05 9.13
C ARG A 485 4.96 12.61 9.93
N ARG A 486 6.15 12.80 9.38
CA ARG A 486 7.41 12.66 10.12
C ARG A 486 7.54 13.80 11.10
N VAL A 487 7.92 13.48 12.34
CA VAL A 487 8.26 14.44 13.41
C VAL A 487 9.76 14.47 13.57
#